data_d802a275c6126ba55b637251ce7534d8
#
_entry.id   d802a275c6126ba55b637251ce7534d8
#
_cell.length_a   1.000
_cell.length_b   1.000
_cell.length_c   1.000
_cell.angle_alpha   90.00
_cell.angle_beta   90.00
_cell.angle_gamma   90.00
#
_symmetry.space_group_name_H-M   'P 1'
#
loop_
_entity.id
_entity.type
_entity.pdbx_description
1 polymer ?
#
loop_
_entity_poly.entity_id
_entity_poly.type
_entity_poly.pdbx_seq_one_letter_code
_entity_poly.pdbx_strand_id
1 'polypeptide(L)'
;MRVAMLFGLVSAVSMMLGLLRWPSIHWTLAQAYVRGTDADRTSIAAIFAGLNSFLGNYIGEFLGELSFSLFFLLSGLAMLARGAQFPRWVGYLGILTAGAGMIGMFRNVTDVVDPIAAVNNYLLPLWMIIFGVALIRHRDGVPNNLPSIDSLTDS
;
A
#
# COMPACT_ATOMS: atom_id res chain seq x y z
N MET A 1 12.77 7.80 7.38
CA MET A 1 11.45 7.35 7.91
C MET A 1 10.29 8.31 7.61
N ARG A 2 10.36 9.64 7.89
CA ARG A 2 9.22 10.56 7.61
C ARG A 2 8.73 10.53 6.17
N VAL A 3 9.65 10.55 5.20
CA VAL A 3 9.29 10.48 3.76
C VAL A 3 8.62 9.13 3.40
N ALA A 4 9.12 8.02 3.93
CA ALA A 4 8.47 6.72 3.72
C ALA A 4 7.03 6.71 4.25
N MET A 5 6.81 7.26 5.45
CA MET A 5 5.46 7.36 6.04
C MET A 5 4.51 8.20 5.19
N LEU A 6 4.99 9.28 4.54
CA LEU A 6 4.17 10.08 3.62
C LEU A 6 3.72 9.26 2.43
N PHE A 7 4.61 8.47 1.82
CA PHE A 7 4.21 7.55 0.72
C PHE A 7 3.23 6.47 1.20
N GLY A 8 3.42 5.92 2.40
CA GLY A 8 2.45 5.00 2.99
C GLY A 8 1.06 5.63 3.18
N LEU A 9 1.00 6.88 3.63
CA LEU A 9 -0.25 7.62 3.78
C LEU A 9 -0.90 7.91 2.42
N VAL A 10 -0.14 8.37 1.43
CA VAL A 10 -0.64 8.61 0.06
C VAL A 10 -1.21 7.33 -0.52
N SER A 11 -0.50 6.19 -0.37
CA SER A 11 -0.99 4.89 -0.81
C SER A 11 -2.31 4.51 -0.13
N ALA A 12 -2.39 4.63 1.20
CA ALA A 12 -3.61 4.30 1.94
C ALA A 12 -4.81 5.13 1.49
N VAL A 13 -4.63 6.44 1.31
CA VAL A 13 -5.68 7.35 0.82
C VAL A 13 -6.09 6.99 -0.61
N SER A 14 -5.12 6.74 -1.51
CA SER A 14 -5.41 6.39 -2.91
C SER A 14 -6.20 5.08 -3.01
N MET A 15 -5.77 4.03 -2.28
CA MET A 15 -6.47 2.75 -2.26
C MET A 15 -7.88 2.87 -1.65
N MET A 16 -8.03 3.65 -0.59
CA MET A 16 -9.32 3.92 0.02
C MET A 16 -10.27 4.63 -0.95
N LEU A 17 -9.80 5.66 -1.65
CA LEU A 17 -10.60 6.36 -2.67
C LEU A 17 -11.00 5.41 -3.80
N GLY A 18 -10.06 4.55 -4.25
CA GLY A 18 -10.36 3.50 -5.22
C GLY A 18 -11.46 2.56 -4.75
N LEU A 19 -11.42 2.09 -3.50
CA LEU A 19 -12.41 1.17 -2.94
C LEU A 19 -13.77 1.84 -2.67
N LEU A 20 -13.79 3.09 -2.24
CA LEU A 20 -15.02 3.84 -1.94
C LEU A 20 -15.95 3.99 -3.16
N ARG A 21 -15.46 3.80 -4.40
CA ARG A 21 -16.32 3.81 -5.58
C ARG A 21 -17.41 2.73 -5.52
N TRP A 22 -17.15 1.58 -4.87
CA TRP A 22 -18.10 0.46 -4.81
C TRP A 22 -19.36 0.76 -3.97
N PRO A 23 -19.26 1.18 -2.70
CA PRO A 23 -20.43 1.50 -1.88
C PRO A 23 -21.05 2.85 -2.23
N SER A 24 -20.43 3.67 -3.08
CA SER A 24 -20.93 4.99 -3.47
C SER A 24 -21.48 4.97 -4.90
N ILE A 25 -20.71 5.47 -5.86
CA ILE A 25 -21.19 5.74 -7.22
C ILE A 25 -21.54 4.44 -7.97
N HIS A 26 -20.77 3.36 -7.82
CA HIS A 26 -21.05 2.08 -8.49
C HIS A 26 -22.35 1.45 -7.98
N TRP A 27 -22.62 1.57 -6.68
CA TRP A 27 -23.90 1.12 -6.12
C TRP A 27 -25.09 1.88 -6.74
N THR A 28 -24.99 3.19 -6.84
CA THR A 28 -26.03 4.03 -7.45
C THR A 28 -26.24 3.69 -8.94
N LEU A 29 -25.14 3.52 -9.68
CA LEU A 29 -25.18 3.12 -11.09
C LEU A 29 -25.79 1.74 -11.29
N ALA A 30 -25.47 0.78 -10.41
CA ALA A 30 -26.04 -0.57 -10.44
C ALA A 30 -27.57 -0.54 -10.23
N GLN A 31 -28.06 0.24 -9.27
CA GLN A 31 -29.50 0.41 -9.07
C GLN A 31 -30.20 1.05 -10.29
N ALA A 32 -29.57 2.07 -10.88
CA ALA A 32 -30.09 2.70 -12.08
C ALA A 32 -30.11 1.75 -13.28
N TYR A 33 -29.06 0.93 -13.43
CA TYR A 33 -28.96 -0.08 -14.48
C TYR A 33 -30.10 -1.09 -14.43
N VAL A 34 -30.45 -1.60 -13.25
CA VAL A 34 -31.53 -2.59 -13.06
C VAL A 34 -32.89 -1.99 -13.42
N ARG A 35 -33.11 -0.69 -13.18
CA ARG A 35 -34.39 0.00 -13.41
C ARG A 35 -34.51 0.64 -14.80
N GLY A 36 -33.39 0.79 -15.50
CA GLY A 36 -33.31 1.53 -16.77
C GLY A 36 -33.78 0.73 -17.98
N THR A 37 -34.07 1.47 -19.06
CA THR A 37 -34.29 0.94 -20.41
C THR A 37 -32.97 0.43 -21.01
N ASP A 38 -33.00 -0.25 -22.17
CA ASP A 38 -31.78 -0.73 -22.83
C ASP A 38 -30.85 0.43 -23.25
N ALA A 39 -31.40 1.57 -23.66
CA ALA A 39 -30.61 2.77 -23.94
C ALA A 39 -29.94 3.33 -22.70
N ASP A 40 -30.65 3.37 -21.55
CA ASP A 40 -30.10 3.79 -20.25
C ASP A 40 -28.99 2.86 -19.80
N ARG A 41 -29.18 1.55 -19.93
CA ARG A 41 -28.18 0.53 -19.56
C ARG A 41 -26.86 0.70 -20.31
N THR A 42 -26.93 0.99 -21.63
CA THR A 42 -25.73 1.25 -22.43
C THR A 42 -24.96 2.47 -21.92
N SER A 43 -25.65 3.56 -21.63
CA SER A 43 -25.06 4.79 -21.10
C SER A 43 -24.48 4.57 -19.71
N ILE A 44 -25.20 3.89 -18.82
CA ILE A 44 -24.77 3.58 -17.46
C ILE A 44 -23.53 2.69 -17.47
N ALA A 45 -23.48 1.68 -18.37
CA ALA A 45 -22.32 0.80 -18.50
C ALA A 45 -21.06 1.58 -18.92
N ALA A 46 -21.18 2.52 -19.86
CA ALA A 46 -20.08 3.38 -20.28
C ALA A 46 -19.56 4.28 -19.13
N ILE A 47 -20.49 4.89 -18.37
CA ILE A 47 -20.13 5.70 -17.19
C ILE A 47 -19.45 4.84 -16.12
N PHE A 48 -20.01 3.66 -15.84
CA PHE A 48 -19.42 2.71 -14.89
C PHE A 48 -17.99 2.32 -15.29
N ALA A 49 -17.76 1.98 -16.54
CA ALA A 49 -16.44 1.61 -17.06
C ALA A 49 -15.44 2.77 -16.92
N GLY A 50 -15.84 4.00 -17.29
CA GLY A 50 -14.98 5.19 -17.16
C GLY A 50 -14.60 5.49 -15.72
N LEU A 51 -15.56 5.46 -14.80
CA LEU A 51 -15.31 5.68 -13.37
C LEU A 51 -14.49 4.55 -12.74
N ASN A 52 -14.73 3.30 -13.15
CA ASN A 52 -13.93 2.17 -12.71
C ASN A 52 -12.48 2.31 -13.16
N SER A 53 -12.25 2.69 -14.41
CA SER A 53 -10.91 2.94 -14.93
C SER A 53 -10.22 4.07 -14.16
N PHE A 54 -10.86 5.22 -13.99
CA PHE A 54 -10.24 6.37 -13.34
C PHE A 54 -10.00 6.15 -11.83
N LEU A 55 -11.05 5.83 -11.08
CA LEU A 55 -10.96 5.69 -9.61
C LEU A 55 -10.30 4.37 -9.20
N GLY A 56 -10.61 3.28 -9.90
CA GLY A 56 -10.08 1.97 -9.59
C GLY A 56 -8.65 1.79 -10.07
N ASN A 57 -8.47 1.79 -11.39
CA ASN A 57 -7.20 1.41 -11.99
C ASN A 57 -6.13 2.49 -11.83
N TYR A 58 -6.48 3.79 -12.06
CA TYR A 58 -5.46 4.84 -11.99
C TYR A 58 -5.24 5.39 -10.58
N ILE A 59 -6.29 5.74 -9.84
CA ILE A 59 -6.11 6.29 -8.48
C ILE A 59 -5.83 5.16 -7.48
N GLY A 60 -6.70 4.16 -7.40
CA GLY A 60 -6.59 3.09 -6.40
C GLY A 60 -5.38 2.19 -6.65
N GLU A 61 -5.27 1.63 -7.84
CA GLU A 61 -4.23 0.66 -8.15
C GLU A 61 -2.91 1.32 -8.56
N PHE A 62 -2.87 2.09 -9.64
CA PHE A 62 -1.61 2.63 -10.15
C PHE A 62 -0.93 3.58 -9.14
N LEU A 63 -1.62 4.66 -8.73
CA LEU A 63 -1.06 5.63 -7.79
C LEU A 63 -0.86 5.02 -6.39
N GLY A 64 -1.82 4.20 -5.95
CA GLY A 64 -1.74 3.49 -4.68
C GLY A 64 -0.56 2.54 -4.64
N GLU A 65 -0.37 1.71 -5.67
CA GLU A 65 0.71 0.72 -5.72
C GLU A 65 2.09 1.35 -5.92
N LEU A 66 2.19 2.42 -6.74
CA LEU A 66 3.42 3.21 -6.86
C LEU A 66 3.86 3.76 -5.51
N SER A 67 2.93 4.43 -4.81
CA SER A 67 3.24 5.03 -3.51
C SER A 67 3.58 3.96 -2.46
N PHE A 68 2.92 2.82 -2.50
CA PHE A 68 3.18 1.71 -1.61
C PHE A 68 4.55 1.06 -1.86
N SER A 69 4.92 0.91 -3.12
CA SER A 69 6.24 0.42 -3.52
C SER A 69 7.34 1.36 -3.07
N LEU A 70 7.15 2.68 -3.17
CA LEU A 70 8.09 3.67 -2.63
C LEU A 70 8.20 3.60 -1.10
N PHE A 71 7.09 3.38 -0.39
CA PHE A 71 7.11 3.14 1.05
C PHE A 71 7.95 1.90 1.40
N PHE A 72 7.80 0.79 0.67
CA PHE A 72 8.56 -0.44 0.88
C PHE A 72 10.04 -0.25 0.58
N LEU A 73 10.36 0.37 -0.54
CA LEU A 73 11.73 0.67 -0.94
C LEU A 73 12.46 1.49 0.13
N LEU A 74 11.87 2.61 0.52
CA LEU A 74 12.47 3.51 1.52
C LEU A 74 12.56 2.87 2.90
N SER A 75 11.57 2.06 3.30
CA SER A 75 11.60 1.32 4.56
C SER A 75 12.67 0.24 4.54
N GLY A 76 12.78 -0.54 3.46
CA GLY A 76 13.82 -1.56 3.27
C GLY A 76 15.23 -0.96 3.30
N LEU A 77 15.45 0.15 2.59
CA LEU A 77 16.72 0.88 2.61
C LEU A 77 17.05 1.41 4.01
N ALA A 78 16.07 1.97 4.72
CA ALA A 78 16.26 2.46 6.08
C ALA A 78 16.62 1.35 7.07
N MET A 79 16.06 0.13 6.89
CA MET A 79 16.43 -1.04 7.70
C MET A 79 17.86 -1.48 7.42
N LEU A 80 18.27 -1.52 6.15
CA LEU A 80 19.64 -1.88 5.77
C LEU A 80 20.66 -0.86 6.29
N ALA A 81 20.34 0.43 6.25
CA ALA A 81 21.21 1.49 6.74
C ALA A 81 21.40 1.47 8.27
N ARG A 82 20.46 0.93 9.03
CA ARG A 82 20.55 0.81 10.49
C ARG A 82 21.32 -0.43 10.97
N GLY A 83 21.83 -1.24 10.07
CA GLY A 83 22.75 -2.34 10.36
C GLY A 83 22.18 -3.40 11.31
N ALA A 84 22.83 -3.61 12.47
CA ALA A 84 22.52 -4.70 13.40
C ALA A 84 21.14 -4.62 14.08
N GLN A 85 20.43 -3.52 13.96
CA GLN A 85 19.12 -3.35 14.63
C GLN A 85 18.00 -4.16 13.97
N PHE A 86 18.13 -4.44 12.66
CA PHE A 86 17.16 -5.23 11.91
C PHE A 86 17.84 -6.35 11.13
N PRO A 87 17.19 -7.53 10.97
CA PRO A 87 17.69 -8.57 10.10
C PRO A 87 17.78 -8.06 8.65
N ARG A 88 18.96 -8.11 8.05
CA ARG A 88 19.20 -7.59 6.69
C ARG A 88 18.28 -8.19 5.64
N TRP A 89 17.90 -9.46 5.79
CA TRP A 89 17.01 -10.14 4.84
C TRP A 89 15.62 -9.47 4.76
N VAL A 90 15.12 -8.89 5.85
CA VAL A 90 13.83 -8.14 5.85
C VAL A 90 13.91 -6.90 4.97
N GLY A 91 15.04 -6.17 5.05
CA GLY A 91 15.30 -5.03 4.17
C GLY A 91 15.37 -5.42 2.69
N TYR A 92 16.10 -6.50 2.36
CA TYR A 92 16.19 -7.01 0.99
C TYR A 92 14.84 -7.50 0.45
N LEU A 93 14.05 -8.20 1.28
CA LEU A 93 12.71 -8.63 0.90
C LEU A 93 11.80 -7.43 0.61
N GLY A 94 11.89 -6.35 1.40
CA GLY A 94 11.16 -5.11 1.16
C GLY A 94 11.52 -4.45 -0.17
N ILE A 95 12.81 -4.42 -0.53
CA ILE A 95 13.28 -3.89 -1.81
C ILE A 95 12.79 -4.76 -2.97
N LEU A 96 12.82 -6.09 -2.83
CA LEU A 96 12.32 -7.02 -3.83
C LEU A 96 10.81 -6.82 -4.07
N THR A 97 10.03 -6.75 -2.99
CA THR A 97 8.58 -6.49 -3.04
C THR A 97 8.28 -5.14 -3.68
N ALA A 98 9.07 -4.10 -3.37
CA ALA A 98 8.95 -2.79 -4.00
C ALA A 98 9.21 -2.85 -5.51
N GLY A 99 10.25 -3.56 -5.95
CA GLY A 99 10.55 -3.76 -7.37
C GLY A 99 9.42 -4.49 -8.10
N ALA A 100 8.90 -5.56 -7.51
CA ALA A 100 7.77 -6.31 -8.06
C ALA A 100 6.50 -5.44 -8.15
N GLY A 101 6.22 -4.61 -7.13
CA GLY A 101 5.10 -3.67 -7.14
C GLY A 101 5.24 -2.58 -8.20
N MET A 102 6.45 -2.00 -8.37
CA MET A 102 6.72 -1.01 -9.43
C MET A 102 6.53 -1.58 -10.85
N ILE A 103 6.75 -2.87 -11.04
CA ILE A 103 6.45 -3.53 -12.32
C ILE A 103 4.95 -3.85 -12.40
N GLY A 104 4.38 -4.41 -11.34
CA GLY A 104 2.99 -4.86 -11.27
C GLY A 104 1.97 -3.74 -11.42
N MET A 105 2.32 -2.48 -11.07
CA MET A 105 1.41 -1.34 -11.24
C MET A 105 1.00 -1.09 -12.70
N PHE A 106 1.76 -1.61 -13.67
CA PHE A 106 1.46 -1.47 -15.10
C PHE A 106 0.47 -2.51 -15.62
N ARG A 107 -0.10 -3.39 -14.78
CA ARG A 107 -1.08 -4.42 -15.18
C ARG A 107 -2.33 -3.85 -15.89
N ASN A 108 -2.68 -2.59 -15.63
CA ASN A 108 -3.78 -1.92 -16.32
C ASN A 108 -3.37 -1.32 -17.70
N VAL A 109 -2.09 -1.48 -18.08
CA VAL A 109 -1.53 -1.00 -19.35
C VAL A 109 -1.09 -2.18 -20.24
N THR A 110 -0.59 -3.27 -19.63
CA THR A 110 -0.10 -4.45 -20.36
C THR A 110 -0.22 -5.71 -19.52
N ASP A 111 -0.72 -6.78 -20.14
CA ASP A 111 -0.90 -8.10 -19.51
C ASP A 111 0.44 -8.83 -19.27
N VAL A 112 1.53 -8.35 -19.89
CA VAL A 112 2.87 -8.94 -19.73
C VAL A 112 3.34 -8.97 -18.28
N VAL A 113 2.88 -8.03 -17.46
CA VAL A 113 3.27 -7.91 -16.05
C VAL A 113 2.35 -8.66 -15.09
N ASP A 114 1.24 -9.25 -15.56
CA ASP A 114 0.26 -9.97 -14.73
C ASP A 114 0.87 -11.05 -13.82
N PRO A 115 1.79 -11.90 -14.30
CA PRO A 115 2.41 -12.89 -13.43
C PRO A 115 3.19 -12.27 -12.27
N ILE A 116 3.85 -11.12 -12.49
CA ILE A 116 4.61 -10.41 -11.48
C ILE A 116 3.64 -9.75 -10.49
N ALA A 117 2.58 -9.12 -10.98
CA ALA A 117 1.53 -8.52 -10.16
C ALA A 117 0.84 -9.58 -9.27
N ALA A 118 0.54 -10.77 -9.82
CA ALA A 118 -0.05 -11.87 -9.08
C ALA A 118 0.86 -12.34 -7.93
N VAL A 119 2.15 -12.53 -8.18
CA VAL A 119 3.12 -12.88 -7.13
C VAL A 119 3.24 -11.76 -6.08
N ASN A 120 3.25 -10.50 -6.51
CA ASN A 120 3.36 -9.35 -5.61
C ASN A 120 2.16 -9.23 -4.66
N ASN A 121 0.96 -9.63 -5.08
CA ASN A 121 -0.24 -9.66 -4.22
C ASN A 121 -0.07 -10.57 -2.98
N TYR A 122 0.82 -11.56 -3.03
CA TYR A 122 1.17 -12.40 -1.88
C TYR A 122 2.40 -11.89 -1.13
N LEU A 123 3.41 -11.40 -1.86
CA LEU A 123 4.64 -10.87 -1.24
C LEU A 123 4.36 -9.64 -0.38
N LEU A 124 3.47 -8.78 -0.82
CA LEU A 124 3.11 -7.51 -0.19
C LEU A 124 2.56 -7.69 1.24
N PRO A 125 1.48 -8.45 1.49
CA PRO A 125 0.98 -8.68 2.85
C PRO A 125 1.98 -9.48 3.70
N LEU A 126 2.70 -10.44 3.09
CA LEU A 126 3.72 -11.21 3.79
C LEU A 126 4.82 -10.29 4.35
N TRP A 127 5.36 -9.40 3.50
CA TRP A 127 6.38 -8.46 3.95
C TRP A 127 5.85 -7.50 5.02
N MET A 128 4.61 -7.03 4.91
CA MET A 128 3.99 -6.16 5.93
C MET A 128 3.92 -6.84 7.30
N ILE A 129 3.55 -8.11 7.34
CA ILE A 129 3.52 -8.91 8.58
C ILE A 129 4.93 -9.03 9.17
N ILE A 130 5.90 -9.43 8.34
CA ILE A 130 7.31 -9.58 8.75
C ILE A 130 7.87 -8.25 9.27
N PHE A 131 7.61 -7.16 8.55
CA PHE A 131 8.03 -5.81 8.92
C PHE A 131 7.42 -5.38 10.26
N GLY A 132 6.12 -5.60 10.46
CA GLY A 132 5.43 -5.32 11.72
C GLY A 132 6.03 -6.09 12.89
N VAL A 133 6.28 -7.39 12.74
CA VAL A 133 6.94 -8.23 13.75
C VAL A 133 8.36 -7.73 14.05
N ALA A 134 9.13 -7.37 13.03
CA ALA A 134 10.48 -6.84 13.20
C ALA A 134 10.50 -5.53 13.99
N LEU A 135 9.52 -4.64 13.77
CA LEU A 135 9.37 -3.38 14.51
C LEU A 135 9.01 -3.61 15.97
N ILE A 136 8.08 -4.53 16.26
CA ILE A 136 7.67 -4.88 17.64
C ILE A 136 8.89 -5.42 18.41
N ARG A 137 9.58 -6.41 17.85
CA ARG A 137 10.77 -7.02 18.48
C ARG A 137 11.89 -6.02 18.73
N HIS A 138 12.05 -5.04 17.83
CA HIS A 138 13.05 -3.99 18.02
C HIS A 138 12.69 -3.06 19.19
N ARG A 139 11.41 -2.73 19.36
CA ARG A 139 10.92 -1.90 20.47
C ARG A 139 11.19 -2.57 21.82
N ASP A 140 10.96 -3.87 21.93
CA ASP A 140 11.12 -4.61 23.19
C ASP A 140 12.60 -4.81 23.58
N GLY A 141 13.52 -4.68 22.62
CA GLY A 141 14.97 -4.81 22.83
C GLY A 141 15.66 -3.50 23.28
N VAL A 142 14.96 -2.37 23.36
CA VAL A 142 15.52 -1.09 23.86
C VAL A 142 15.43 -1.09 25.39
N PRO A 143 16.58 -1.14 26.13
CA PRO A 143 16.55 -1.06 27.58
C PRO A 143 15.88 0.25 28.03
N ASN A 144 14.96 0.16 28.97
CA ASN A 144 14.29 1.32 29.60
C ASN A 144 15.25 2.01 30.60
N ASN A 145 16.44 2.42 30.13
CA ASN A 145 17.43 3.16 30.91
C ASN A 145 17.10 4.66 30.92
N LEU A 146 15.86 5.00 31.24
CA LEU A 146 15.55 6.35 31.66
C LEU A 146 16.09 6.49 33.12
N PRO A 147 16.99 7.43 33.43
CA PRO A 147 17.35 7.71 34.81
C PRO A 147 16.07 7.99 35.58
N SER A 148 15.90 7.32 36.72
CA SER A 148 14.76 7.58 37.60
C SER A 148 14.77 9.05 38.03
N ILE A 149 13.61 9.67 38.00
CA ILE A 149 13.45 11.10 38.42
C ILE A 149 14.02 11.33 39.82
N ASP A 150 14.04 10.30 40.67
CA ASP A 150 14.61 10.30 42.00
C ASP A 150 16.14 10.60 42.05
N SER A 151 16.87 10.32 40.97
CA SER A 151 18.31 10.63 40.89
C SER A 151 18.62 12.11 40.59
N LEU A 152 17.61 12.92 40.27
CA LEU A 152 17.75 14.36 39.96
C LEU A 152 17.40 15.25 41.14
N THR A 153 16.89 14.67 42.25
CA THR A 153 16.51 15.45 43.46
C THR A 153 17.55 15.43 44.57
N ASP A 154 18.64 14.63 44.43
CA ASP A 154 19.69 14.47 45.43
C ASP A 154 20.99 15.28 45.12
N SER A 155 20.88 16.36 44.33
CA SER A 155 22.05 17.25 44.07
C SER A 155 21.83 18.69 44.55
#